data_5c16c4a3e112203108b527e6ecfca115
#
_entry.id   5c16c4a3e112203108b527e6ecfca115
#
_cell.length_a   1.000
_cell.length_b   1.000
_cell.length_c   1.000
_cell.angle_alpha   90.00
_cell.angle_beta   90.00
_cell.angle_gamma   90.00
#
_symmetry.space_group_name_H-M   'P 1'
#
loop_
_entity.id
_entity.type
_entity.pdbx_description
1 polymer ?
#
loop_
_entity_poly.entity_id
_entity_poly.type
_entity_poly.pdbx_seq_one_letter_code
_entity_poly.pdbx_strand_id
1 'polypeptide(L)'
;MNEYKIYEILTPKTRFIIDNMTIQERIQQLREELNLHTYSYYVLDNATISDFEFDIKLKELEKLETKYPEFFDANSPTQRVGGEITKNFETVTHKNRMYSLDNSYSKDDLLDWEKRVHKVLGTEDVEFTCELKYDGASINLTFENG
;
A
#
# COMPACT_ATOMS: atom_id res chain seq x y z
N MET A 1 -4.47 13.80 -1.72
CA MET A 1 -4.04 13.98 -3.14
C MET A 1 -5.30 14.23 -3.95
N ASN A 2 -5.34 15.32 -4.71
CA ASN A 2 -6.57 15.77 -5.37
C ASN A 2 -6.88 14.86 -6.56
N GLU A 3 -8.15 14.46 -6.77
CA GLU A 3 -8.58 13.59 -7.88
C GLU A 3 -8.10 14.08 -9.27
N TYR A 4 -7.91 15.39 -9.40
CA TYR A 4 -7.41 16.02 -10.63
C TYR A 4 -5.96 15.63 -11.01
N LYS A 5 -5.09 15.28 -10.06
CA LYS A 5 -3.68 14.92 -10.36
C LYS A 5 -3.51 13.55 -11.01
N ILE A 6 -4.43 12.61 -10.76
CA ILE A 6 -4.37 11.28 -11.39
C ILE A 6 -4.74 11.39 -12.87
N TYR A 7 -5.73 12.22 -13.22
CA TYR A 7 -6.17 12.44 -14.60
C TYR A 7 -5.09 13.09 -15.50
N GLU A 8 -4.17 13.87 -14.93
CA GLU A 8 -3.11 14.53 -15.71
C GLU A 8 -2.01 13.56 -16.19
N ILE A 9 -1.83 12.43 -15.49
CA ILE A 9 -0.79 11.42 -15.79
C ILE A 9 -1.27 10.44 -16.89
N LEU A 10 -2.58 10.35 -17.14
CA LEU A 10 -3.16 9.38 -18.07
C LEU A 10 -3.06 9.86 -19.53
N THR A 11 -2.72 8.93 -20.42
CA THR A 11 -2.78 9.21 -21.85
C THR A 11 -4.23 9.50 -22.29
N PRO A 12 -4.46 10.26 -23.37
CA PRO A 12 -5.82 10.54 -23.88
C PRO A 12 -6.64 9.27 -24.13
N LYS A 13 -5.99 8.20 -24.58
CA LYS A 13 -6.64 6.90 -24.83
C LYS A 13 -7.09 6.22 -23.53
N THR A 14 -6.24 6.22 -22.53
CA THR A 14 -6.56 5.65 -21.21
C THR A 14 -7.67 6.44 -20.53
N ARG A 15 -7.64 7.77 -20.65
CA ARG A 15 -8.70 8.66 -20.14
C ARG A 15 -10.05 8.35 -20.79
N PHE A 16 -10.10 8.21 -22.13
CA PHE A 16 -11.34 7.88 -22.84
C PHE A 16 -11.93 6.53 -22.43
N ILE A 17 -11.09 5.52 -22.17
CA ILE A 17 -11.54 4.20 -21.72
C ILE A 17 -12.14 4.31 -20.29
N ILE A 18 -11.49 5.01 -19.37
CA ILE A 18 -11.97 5.20 -18.01
C ILE A 18 -13.29 5.98 -17.97
N ASP A 19 -13.43 7.01 -18.78
CA ASP A 19 -14.64 7.84 -18.84
C ASP A 19 -15.88 7.08 -19.34
N ASN A 20 -15.70 5.93 -20.01
CA ASN A 20 -16.79 5.09 -20.52
C ASN A 20 -16.99 3.80 -19.73
N MET A 21 -16.18 3.53 -18.69
CA MET A 21 -16.32 2.36 -17.83
C MET A 21 -17.35 2.61 -16.73
N THR A 22 -18.13 1.59 -16.42
CA THR A 22 -18.92 1.58 -15.18
C THR A 22 -18.00 1.46 -13.95
N ILE A 23 -18.49 1.89 -12.80
CA ILE A 23 -17.76 1.75 -11.53
C ILE A 23 -17.40 0.29 -11.26
N GLN A 24 -18.31 -0.62 -11.50
CA GLN A 24 -18.09 -2.06 -11.33
C GLN A 24 -16.94 -2.57 -12.22
N GLU A 25 -16.94 -2.21 -13.49
CA GLU A 25 -15.87 -2.56 -14.43
C GLU A 25 -14.52 -2.00 -13.99
N ARG A 26 -14.49 -0.75 -13.49
CA ARG A 26 -13.25 -0.15 -12.98
C ARG A 26 -12.70 -0.87 -11.77
N ILE A 27 -13.55 -1.23 -10.80
CA ILE A 27 -13.17 -2.01 -9.62
C ILE A 27 -12.60 -3.36 -10.06
N GLN A 28 -13.28 -4.06 -10.97
CA GLN A 28 -12.82 -5.36 -11.46
C GLN A 28 -11.47 -5.26 -12.19
N GLN A 29 -11.31 -4.27 -13.05
CA GLN A 29 -10.05 -4.02 -13.75
C GLN A 29 -8.90 -3.77 -12.77
N LEU A 30 -9.09 -2.93 -11.76
CA LEU A 30 -8.07 -2.64 -10.76
C LEU A 30 -7.68 -3.89 -9.95
N ARG A 31 -8.64 -4.74 -9.60
CA ARG A 31 -8.38 -6.01 -8.91
C ARG A 31 -7.52 -6.95 -9.76
N GLU A 32 -7.85 -7.09 -11.04
CA GLU A 32 -7.10 -7.94 -11.97
C GLU A 32 -5.68 -7.43 -12.19
N GLU A 33 -5.51 -6.12 -12.44
CA GLU A 33 -4.21 -5.50 -12.62
C GLU A 33 -3.33 -5.64 -11.37
N LEU A 34 -3.84 -5.32 -10.19
CA LEU A 34 -3.10 -5.42 -8.93
C LEU A 34 -2.72 -6.87 -8.59
N ASN A 35 -3.61 -7.82 -8.82
CA ASN A 35 -3.28 -9.25 -8.64
C ASN A 35 -2.16 -9.70 -9.60
N LEU A 36 -2.20 -9.26 -10.86
CA LEU A 36 -1.15 -9.57 -11.83
C LEU A 36 0.19 -8.96 -11.41
N HIS A 37 0.22 -7.70 -10.98
CA HIS A 37 1.45 -7.06 -10.52
C HIS A 37 1.99 -7.72 -9.24
N THR A 38 1.12 -8.09 -8.30
CA THR A 38 1.48 -8.83 -7.09
C THR A 38 2.09 -10.19 -7.43
N TYR A 39 1.48 -10.93 -8.36
CA TYR A 39 2.02 -12.21 -8.83
C TYR A 39 3.38 -12.05 -9.52
N SER A 40 3.52 -11.05 -10.39
CA SER A 40 4.78 -10.76 -11.09
C SER A 40 5.90 -10.40 -10.11
N TYR A 41 5.60 -9.63 -9.07
CA TYR A 41 6.56 -9.24 -8.05
C TYR A 41 6.97 -10.42 -7.15
N TYR A 42 6.00 -11.10 -6.51
CA TYR A 42 6.30 -12.12 -5.49
C TYR A 42 6.62 -13.51 -6.04
N VAL A 43 6.10 -13.87 -7.21
CA VAL A 43 6.24 -15.24 -7.76
C VAL A 43 7.26 -15.27 -8.89
N LEU A 44 7.27 -14.23 -9.75
CA LEU A 44 8.16 -14.18 -10.91
C LEU A 44 9.43 -13.37 -10.67
N ASP A 45 9.59 -12.74 -9.50
CA ASP A 45 10.70 -11.82 -9.17
C ASP A 45 10.93 -10.76 -10.28
N ASN A 46 9.82 -10.25 -10.82
CA ASN A 46 9.81 -9.35 -11.97
C ASN A 46 8.79 -8.22 -11.74
N ALA A 47 9.23 -7.11 -11.13
CA ALA A 47 8.41 -5.92 -10.96
C ALA A 47 8.08 -5.31 -12.34
N THR A 48 6.81 -5.22 -12.68
CA THR A 48 6.31 -4.69 -13.97
C THR A 48 5.88 -3.23 -13.90
N ILE A 49 5.71 -2.70 -12.70
CA ILE A 49 5.44 -1.27 -12.40
C ILE A 49 6.25 -0.86 -11.18
N SER A 50 6.39 0.46 -10.96
CA SER A 50 7.01 0.99 -9.74
C SER A 50 6.08 0.83 -8.53
N ASP A 51 6.67 0.83 -7.31
CA ASP A 51 5.91 0.82 -6.05
C ASP A 51 4.94 2.00 -5.97
N PHE A 52 5.35 3.17 -6.47
CA PHE A 52 4.50 4.35 -6.51
C PHE A 52 3.25 4.15 -7.40
N GLU A 53 3.40 3.56 -8.59
CA GLU A 53 2.29 3.26 -9.49
C GLU A 53 1.35 2.21 -8.89
N PHE A 54 1.91 1.18 -8.24
CA PHE A 54 1.14 0.17 -7.54
C PHE A 54 0.30 0.80 -6.41
N ASP A 55 0.91 1.63 -5.58
CA ASP A 55 0.23 2.30 -4.46
C ASP A 55 -0.88 3.24 -4.93
N ILE A 56 -0.70 3.94 -6.04
CA ILE A 56 -1.76 4.79 -6.62
C ILE A 56 -2.98 3.94 -7.00
N LYS A 57 -2.76 2.81 -7.69
CA LYS A 57 -3.83 1.89 -8.10
C LYS A 57 -4.53 1.26 -6.89
N LEU A 58 -3.76 0.84 -5.89
CA LEU A 58 -4.29 0.26 -4.66
C LEU A 58 -5.16 1.26 -3.90
N LYS A 59 -4.70 2.50 -3.73
CA LYS A 59 -5.46 3.59 -3.09
C LYS A 59 -6.72 3.99 -3.88
N GLU A 60 -6.69 3.90 -5.21
CA GLU A 60 -7.88 4.10 -6.04
C GLU A 60 -8.91 3.01 -5.76
N LEU A 61 -8.48 1.74 -5.75
CA LEU A 61 -9.35 0.59 -5.47
C LEU A 61 -9.97 0.69 -4.07
N GLU A 62 -9.18 0.98 -3.03
CA GLU A 62 -9.66 1.18 -1.66
C GLU A 62 -10.77 2.25 -1.56
N LYS A 63 -10.57 3.38 -2.24
CA LYS A 63 -11.56 4.46 -2.29
C LYS A 63 -12.85 4.04 -2.97
N LEU A 64 -12.75 3.30 -4.08
CA LEU A 64 -13.92 2.81 -4.81
C LEU A 64 -14.67 1.77 -3.99
N GLU A 65 -14.00 0.81 -3.38
CA GLU A 65 -14.62 -0.21 -2.52
C GLU A 65 -15.25 0.39 -1.26
N THR A 66 -14.62 1.41 -0.68
CA THR A 66 -15.19 2.15 0.46
C THR A 66 -16.45 2.92 0.07
N LYS A 67 -16.45 3.55 -1.12
CA LYS A 67 -17.57 4.35 -1.62
C LYS A 67 -18.74 3.51 -2.11
N TYR A 68 -18.46 2.30 -2.61
CA TYR A 68 -19.43 1.38 -3.21
C TYR A 68 -19.34 -0.01 -2.55
N PRO A 69 -19.79 -0.14 -1.28
CA PRO A 69 -19.67 -1.37 -0.50
C PRO A 69 -20.46 -2.55 -1.07
N GLU A 70 -21.39 -2.32 -1.99
CA GLU A 70 -22.13 -3.36 -2.74
C GLU A 70 -21.22 -4.21 -3.64
N PHE A 71 -20.03 -3.70 -3.98
CA PHE A 71 -19.01 -4.44 -4.76
C PHE A 71 -17.92 -5.05 -3.89
N PHE A 72 -18.15 -5.18 -2.57
CA PHE A 72 -17.18 -5.80 -1.67
C PHE A 72 -16.82 -7.23 -2.11
N ASP A 73 -15.52 -7.53 -2.06
CA ASP A 73 -14.97 -8.87 -2.30
C ASP A 73 -13.88 -9.18 -1.28
N ALA A 74 -14.07 -10.24 -0.51
CA ALA A 74 -13.08 -10.68 0.49
C ALA A 74 -11.74 -11.10 -0.13
N ASN A 75 -11.70 -11.39 -1.44
CA ASN A 75 -10.49 -11.71 -2.20
C ASN A 75 -9.83 -10.50 -2.85
N SER A 76 -10.35 -9.29 -2.65
CA SER A 76 -9.76 -8.08 -3.20
C SER A 76 -8.31 -7.90 -2.72
N PRO A 77 -7.40 -7.39 -3.57
CA PRO A 77 -6.05 -6.98 -3.15
C PRO A 77 -6.02 -6.05 -1.95
N THR A 78 -7.06 -5.23 -1.75
CA THR A 78 -7.20 -4.33 -0.60
C THR A 78 -7.41 -5.06 0.72
N GLN A 79 -7.90 -6.31 0.69
CA GLN A 79 -8.16 -7.15 1.87
C GLN A 79 -6.98 -8.08 2.18
N ARG A 80 -5.98 -8.12 1.30
CA ARG A 80 -4.80 -8.98 1.46
C ARG A 80 -3.57 -8.13 1.73
N VAL A 81 -2.91 -8.39 2.86
CA VAL A 81 -1.56 -7.88 3.13
C VAL A 81 -0.58 -8.96 2.67
N GLY A 82 0.01 -8.76 1.48
CA GLY A 82 1.09 -9.59 0.92
C GLY A 82 0.80 -11.10 0.85
N GLY A 83 0.68 -11.65 -0.37
CA GLY A 83 0.65 -13.08 -0.66
C GLY A 83 -0.44 -13.91 0.04
N GLU A 84 -0.75 -15.08 -0.48
CA GLU A 84 -1.58 -16.05 0.24
C GLU A 84 -0.90 -16.43 1.56
N ILE A 85 -1.62 -16.26 2.68
CA ILE A 85 -1.20 -16.83 3.96
C ILE A 85 -1.13 -18.35 3.73
N THR A 86 0.08 -18.88 3.72
CA THR A 86 0.28 -20.33 3.68
C THR A 86 -0.34 -20.90 4.94
N LYS A 87 -1.45 -21.61 4.81
CA LYS A 87 -2.25 -22.18 5.90
C LYS A 87 -1.51 -23.23 6.76
N ASN A 88 -0.20 -23.40 6.53
CA ASN A 88 0.63 -24.42 7.16
C ASN A 88 1.31 -23.94 8.45
N PHE A 89 1.11 -22.70 8.87
CA PHE A 89 1.73 -22.16 10.08
C PHE A 89 0.66 -21.77 11.10
N GLU A 90 0.91 -22.13 12.37
CA GLU A 90 0.05 -21.70 13.46
C GLU A 90 0.16 -20.17 13.66
N THR A 91 -0.98 -19.55 13.90
CA THR A 91 -1.02 -18.11 14.20
C THR A 91 -0.62 -17.88 15.64
N VAL A 92 0.35 -16.99 15.88
CA VAL A 92 0.81 -16.61 17.21
C VAL A 92 0.47 -15.16 17.50
N THR A 93 -0.05 -14.89 18.70
CA THR A 93 -0.27 -13.51 19.14
C THR A 93 1.05 -12.91 19.62
N HIS A 94 1.50 -11.82 18.99
CA HIS A 94 2.70 -11.12 19.41
C HIS A 94 2.53 -10.48 20.80
N LYS A 95 3.53 -10.66 21.66
CA LYS A 95 3.58 -10.01 22.99
C LYS A 95 3.71 -8.50 22.88
N ASN A 96 4.47 -8.02 21.89
CA ASN A 96 4.61 -6.62 21.56
C ASN A 96 4.05 -6.39 20.14
N ARG A 97 3.30 -5.30 19.97
CA ARG A 97 2.69 -4.98 18.65
C ARG A 97 3.80 -4.72 17.63
N MET A 98 3.66 -5.34 16.46
CA MET A 98 4.49 -5.02 15.29
C MET A 98 3.79 -3.95 14.45
N TYR A 99 4.57 -3.00 13.96
CA TYR A 99 4.08 -1.86 13.17
C TYR A 99 4.63 -1.96 11.75
N SER A 100 3.77 -1.65 10.79
CA SER A 100 4.22 -1.36 9.42
C SER A 100 4.69 0.09 9.31
N LEU A 101 5.58 0.35 8.37
CA LEU A 101 6.03 1.69 8.03
C LEU A 101 5.19 2.21 6.87
N ASP A 102 4.81 3.48 6.93
CA ASP A 102 4.13 4.17 5.85
C ASP A 102 5.14 4.66 4.81
N ASN A 103 4.68 4.90 3.58
CA ASN A 103 5.52 5.34 2.47
C ASN A 103 5.49 6.86 2.30
N SER A 104 6.64 7.45 1.94
CA SER A 104 6.78 8.83 1.50
C SER A 104 7.46 8.87 0.14
N TYR A 105 6.89 9.58 -0.83
CA TYR A 105 7.38 9.62 -2.21
C TYR A 105 7.88 11.00 -2.63
N SER A 106 7.78 11.99 -1.75
CA SER A 106 8.22 13.36 -2.03
C SER A 106 8.86 14.02 -0.82
N LYS A 107 9.61 15.08 -1.09
CA LYS A 107 10.14 15.95 -0.03
C LYS A 107 9.02 16.57 0.81
N ASP A 108 7.91 16.93 0.20
CA ASP A 108 6.78 17.52 0.89
C ASP A 108 6.12 16.55 1.86
N ASP A 109 6.02 15.26 1.49
CA ASP A 109 5.53 14.20 2.40
C ASP A 109 6.41 14.07 3.64
N LEU A 110 7.75 14.15 3.47
CA LEU A 110 8.70 14.10 4.59
C LEU A 110 8.58 15.34 5.48
N LEU A 111 8.46 16.52 4.91
CA LEU A 111 8.27 17.76 5.66
C LEU A 111 6.96 17.75 6.45
N ASP A 112 5.90 17.22 5.89
CA ASP A 112 4.62 17.09 6.58
C ASP A 112 4.67 15.99 7.67
N TRP A 113 5.42 14.91 7.47
CA TRP A 113 5.70 13.93 8.50
C TRP A 113 6.49 14.55 9.67
N GLU A 114 7.56 15.30 9.40
CA GLU A 114 8.38 15.99 10.39
C GLU A 114 7.52 16.97 11.24
N LYS A 115 6.67 17.78 10.61
CA LYS A 115 5.72 18.65 11.32
C LYS A 115 4.80 17.87 12.27
N ARG A 116 4.31 16.69 11.85
CA ARG A 116 3.50 15.85 12.73
C ARG A 116 4.29 15.32 13.93
N VAL A 117 5.55 14.92 13.72
CA VAL A 117 6.44 14.50 14.81
C VAL A 117 6.65 15.62 15.82
N HIS A 118 7.04 16.82 15.36
CA HIS A 118 7.23 18.00 16.22
C HIS A 118 5.96 18.35 17.00
N LYS A 119 4.79 18.27 16.35
CA LYS A 119 3.50 18.53 17.00
C LYS A 119 3.20 17.51 18.11
N VAL A 120 3.51 16.24 17.91
CA VAL A 120 3.27 15.17 18.91
C VAL A 120 4.24 15.30 20.08
N LEU A 121 5.51 15.60 19.81
CA LEU A 121 6.54 15.71 20.83
C LEU A 121 6.53 17.07 21.57
N GLY A 122 5.92 18.10 20.96
CA GLY A 122 5.89 19.46 21.52
C GLY A 122 7.24 20.18 21.49
N THR A 123 8.17 19.73 20.66
CA THR A 123 9.50 20.32 20.46
C THR A 123 9.92 20.22 18.99
N GLU A 124 10.74 21.18 18.54
CA GLU A 124 11.41 21.14 17.24
C GLU A 124 12.84 20.56 17.34
N ASP A 125 13.35 20.36 18.55
CA ASP A 125 14.67 19.75 18.80
C ASP A 125 14.53 18.24 18.81
N VAL A 126 14.58 17.63 17.61
CA VAL A 126 14.42 16.18 17.37
C VAL A 126 15.55 15.69 16.49
N GLU A 127 16.26 14.68 16.96
CA GLU A 127 17.25 13.97 16.14
C GLU A 127 16.58 12.83 15.37
N PHE A 128 16.94 12.66 14.09
CA PHE A 128 16.43 11.61 13.21
C PHE A 128 17.57 10.65 12.82
N THR A 129 17.27 9.36 12.83
CA THR A 129 18.15 8.32 12.28
C THR A 129 17.64 7.87 10.93
N CYS A 130 18.51 7.81 9.93
CA CYS A 130 18.22 7.26 8.61
C CYS A 130 18.82 5.87 8.49
N GLU A 131 17.99 4.89 8.13
CA GLU A 131 18.39 3.51 7.96
C GLU A 131 17.86 2.98 6.61
N LEU A 132 18.57 2.00 6.04
CA LEU A 132 18.07 1.29 4.86
C LEU A 132 16.93 0.36 5.28
N LYS A 133 15.82 0.43 4.56
CA LYS A 133 14.73 -0.53 4.70
C LYS A 133 14.98 -1.69 3.75
N TYR A 134 15.46 -2.80 4.30
CA TYR A 134 15.67 -4.02 3.52
C TYR A 134 14.34 -4.75 3.29
N ASP A 135 14.18 -5.30 2.09
CA ASP A 135 13.09 -6.22 1.79
C ASP A 135 13.33 -7.58 2.44
N GLY A 136 12.27 -8.21 2.94
CA GLY A 136 12.35 -9.53 3.57
C GLY A 136 11.35 -9.72 4.71
N ALA A 137 11.48 -10.85 5.40
CA ALA A 137 10.64 -11.22 6.52
C ALA A 137 11.06 -10.49 7.82
N SER A 138 10.10 -9.85 8.48
CA SER A 138 10.32 -9.32 9.83
C SER A 138 10.28 -10.45 10.86
N ILE A 139 11.27 -10.47 11.76
CA ILE A 139 11.35 -11.46 12.82
C ILE A 139 11.42 -10.78 14.18
N ASN A 140 10.71 -11.31 15.16
CA ASN A 140 10.78 -10.89 16.55
C ASN A 140 11.25 -12.08 17.40
N LEU A 141 12.38 -11.91 18.08
CA LEU A 141 12.95 -12.92 18.97
C LEU A 141 12.86 -12.42 20.43
N THR A 142 12.18 -13.22 21.26
CA THR A 142 12.06 -12.94 22.69
C THR A 142 12.83 -13.97 23.48
N PHE A 143 13.75 -13.52 24.30
CA PHE A 143 14.52 -14.36 25.22
C PHE A 143 14.01 -14.13 26.65
N GLU A 144 13.69 -15.22 27.35
CA GLU A 144 13.25 -15.19 28.74
C GLU A 144 14.13 -16.15 29.57
N ASN A 145 14.76 -15.63 30.61
CA ASN A 145 15.63 -16.40 31.55
C ASN A 145 16.89 -17.04 30.92
N GLY A 146 17.44 -16.44 29.91
CA GLY A 146 18.65 -16.85 29.20
C GLY A 146 18.39 -17.69 27.98
#